data_bdc637aef5c4a2adc26fbb8f0c789036
#
_entry.id   bdc637aef5c4a2adc26fbb8f0c789036
#
_cell.length_a   1.000
_cell.length_b   1.000
_cell.length_c   1.000
_cell.angle_alpha   90.00
_cell.angle_beta   90.00
_cell.angle_gamma   90.00
#
_symmetry.space_group_name_H-M   'P 1'
#
loop_
_entity.id
_entity.type
_entity.pdbx_description
1 polymer ?
#
loop_
_entity_poly.entity_id
_entity_poly.type
_entity_poly.pdbx_seq_one_letter_code
_entity_poly.pdbx_strand_id
1 'polypeptide(L)'
;LIIGIAEENGKAILPPKGLEINSLDSIQKKIHEICHKITPAYFPIVEPYEIQGKHILVVWVPGGENRPYKANKSLLKDSEKLYYIRRLSSSVKANTFEEQQLLQLAAKIPFDDRVNHHASLNDISLSQIRMFLQEIKSDLFQSSTTMPFIELLQSMQIARGATEDIRPINAGLLFFCEEPEKFFPYSWIEINIYHDDIGDSFSEKVFKGPIHKQLRDALSYIKNSVIEEYVEKVEGQAESIVFIIILI
;
A
#
# COMPACT_ATOMS: atom_id res chain seq x y z
N LEU A 1 -3.75 13.92 -19.72
CA LEU A 1 -3.21 14.24 -21.04
C LEU A 1 -3.94 15.46 -21.58
N ILE A 2 -3.19 16.38 -22.16
CA ILE A 2 -3.77 17.58 -22.82
C ILE A 2 -3.36 17.56 -24.29
N ILE A 3 -4.33 17.73 -25.18
CA ILE A 3 -4.12 17.77 -26.63
C ILE A 3 -4.40 19.21 -27.11
N GLY A 4 -3.53 19.77 -27.96
CA GLY A 4 -3.63 21.13 -28.44
C GLY A 4 -2.62 22.12 -27.84
N ILE A 5 -1.77 21.65 -26.90
CA ILE A 5 -0.65 22.42 -26.36
C ILE A 5 0.65 21.81 -26.90
N ALA A 6 1.50 22.63 -27.49
CA ALA A 6 2.83 22.22 -27.90
C ALA A 6 3.78 22.19 -26.70
N GLU A 7 4.77 21.31 -26.76
CA GLU A 7 5.79 21.14 -25.71
C GLU A 7 7.18 21.30 -26.32
N GLU A 8 8.04 22.00 -25.61
CA GLU A 8 9.46 22.10 -25.93
C GLU A 8 10.28 21.98 -24.66
N ASN A 9 11.26 21.05 -24.64
CA ASN A 9 12.13 20.78 -23.51
C ASN A 9 11.37 20.47 -22.18
N GLY A 10 10.24 19.75 -22.26
CA GLY A 10 9.43 19.40 -21.09
C GLY A 10 8.55 20.54 -20.57
N LYS A 11 8.46 21.67 -21.29
CA LYS A 11 7.64 22.83 -20.91
C LYS A 11 6.56 23.10 -21.94
N ALA A 12 5.36 23.41 -21.47
CA ALA A 12 4.26 23.83 -22.33
C ALA A 12 4.57 25.19 -22.97
N ILE A 13 4.33 25.31 -24.30
CA ILE A 13 4.45 26.55 -25.03
C ILE A 13 3.12 27.28 -24.97
N LEU A 14 3.14 28.53 -24.51
CA LEU A 14 1.99 29.42 -24.42
C LEU A 14 2.19 30.64 -25.33
N PRO A 15 1.14 31.17 -25.99
CA PRO A 15 -0.24 30.66 -25.97
C PRO A 15 -0.36 29.29 -26.64
N PRO A 16 -1.38 28.46 -26.27
CA PRO A 16 -1.54 27.14 -26.85
C PRO A 16 -1.73 27.23 -28.37
N LYS A 17 -1.15 26.26 -29.10
CA LYS A 17 -1.38 26.16 -30.55
C LYS A 17 -2.87 26.00 -30.86
N GLY A 18 -3.57 25.26 -30.01
CA GLY A 18 -4.99 24.98 -30.12
C GLY A 18 -5.35 23.91 -31.14
N LEU A 19 -6.62 23.53 -31.12
CA LEU A 19 -7.26 22.63 -32.09
C LEU A 19 -8.32 23.41 -32.87
N GLU A 20 -8.56 23.01 -34.09
CA GLU A 20 -9.69 23.53 -34.84
C GLU A 20 -11.02 22.99 -34.25
N ILE A 21 -11.99 23.86 -34.08
CA ILE A 21 -13.28 23.50 -33.45
C ILE A 21 -13.95 22.33 -34.18
N ASN A 22 -13.86 22.27 -35.51
CA ASN A 22 -14.41 21.18 -36.30
C ASN A 22 -13.68 19.84 -36.14
N SER A 23 -12.44 19.84 -35.59
CA SER A 23 -11.65 18.63 -35.37
C SER A 23 -11.92 18.00 -34.00
N LEU A 24 -12.50 18.72 -33.03
CA LEU A 24 -12.70 18.25 -31.68
C LEU A 24 -13.54 16.97 -31.64
N ASP A 25 -14.69 16.95 -32.28
CA ASP A 25 -15.59 15.79 -32.32
C ASP A 25 -14.91 14.59 -32.99
N SER A 26 -14.16 14.79 -34.05
CA SER A 26 -13.43 13.72 -34.74
C SER A 26 -12.33 13.11 -33.84
N ILE A 27 -11.63 13.92 -33.06
CA ILE A 27 -10.59 13.48 -32.11
C ILE A 27 -11.24 12.70 -30.98
N GLN A 28 -12.33 13.20 -30.38
CA GLN A 28 -13.09 12.50 -29.34
C GLN A 28 -13.57 11.13 -29.81
N LYS A 29 -14.18 11.04 -31.00
CA LYS A 29 -14.60 9.77 -31.60
C LYS A 29 -13.43 8.80 -31.79
N LYS A 30 -12.29 9.28 -32.25
CA LYS A 30 -11.10 8.46 -32.42
C LYS A 30 -10.54 7.95 -31.10
N ILE A 31 -10.55 8.76 -30.03
CA ILE A 31 -10.19 8.32 -28.67
C ILE A 31 -11.16 7.22 -28.23
N HIS A 32 -12.45 7.41 -28.40
CA HIS A 32 -13.46 6.43 -28.04
C HIS A 32 -13.27 5.09 -28.78
N GLU A 33 -13.02 5.12 -30.08
CA GLU A 33 -12.72 3.93 -30.89
C GLU A 33 -11.47 3.19 -30.39
N ILE A 34 -10.41 3.92 -30.01
CA ILE A 34 -9.18 3.32 -29.45
C ILE A 34 -9.50 2.67 -28.10
N CYS A 35 -10.34 3.29 -27.25
CA CYS A 35 -10.71 2.78 -25.93
C CYS A 35 -11.47 1.46 -26.01
N HIS A 36 -12.24 1.19 -27.05
CA HIS A 36 -12.84 -0.12 -27.29
C HIS A 36 -11.84 -1.26 -27.50
N LYS A 37 -10.59 -0.95 -27.83
CA LYS A 37 -9.52 -1.96 -27.95
C LYS A 37 -8.89 -2.34 -26.61
N ILE A 38 -9.21 -1.61 -25.54
CA ILE A 38 -8.78 -1.93 -24.18
C ILE A 38 -9.66 -3.05 -23.61
N THR A 39 -9.11 -3.97 -22.85
CA THR A 39 -9.84 -5.09 -22.26
C THR A 39 -9.52 -5.22 -20.76
N PRO A 40 -10.48 -5.17 -19.86
CA PRO A 40 -11.89 -4.75 -20.10
C PRO A 40 -12.00 -3.36 -20.74
N ALA A 41 -13.14 -3.01 -21.34
CA ALA A 41 -13.31 -1.69 -21.94
C ALA A 41 -13.15 -0.58 -20.89
N TYR A 42 -12.45 0.50 -21.25
CA TYR A 42 -12.23 1.65 -20.38
C TYR A 42 -12.34 2.94 -21.18
N PHE A 43 -13.14 3.86 -20.68
CA PHE A 43 -13.36 5.14 -21.32
C PHE A 43 -12.93 6.28 -20.39
N PRO A 44 -11.93 7.08 -20.76
CA PRO A 44 -11.55 8.27 -20.01
C PRO A 44 -12.60 9.37 -20.14
N ILE A 45 -12.53 10.35 -19.26
CA ILE A 45 -13.29 11.59 -19.39
C ILE A 45 -12.53 12.48 -20.36
N VAL A 46 -13.21 12.91 -21.44
CA VAL A 46 -12.61 13.69 -22.52
C VAL A 46 -13.42 14.95 -22.75
N GLU A 47 -12.90 16.09 -22.33
CA GLU A 47 -13.63 17.35 -22.37
C GLU A 47 -12.85 18.45 -23.11
N PRO A 48 -13.52 19.23 -23.97
CA PRO A 48 -12.95 20.39 -24.59
C PRO A 48 -12.94 21.58 -23.63
N TYR A 49 -11.87 22.33 -23.63
CA TYR A 49 -11.71 23.60 -22.91
C TYR A 49 -11.20 24.67 -23.85
N GLU A 50 -11.48 25.94 -23.54
CA GLU A 50 -10.94 27.10 -24.22
C GLU A 50 -9.96 27.83 -23.29
N ILE A 51 -8.74 28.05 -23.79
CA ILE A 51 -7.70 28.83 -23.12
C ILE A 51 -7.16 29.88 -24.10
N GLN A 52 -7.23 31.14 -23.72
CA GLN A 52 -6.76 32.26 -24.52
C GLN A 52 -7.31 32.25 -25.96
N GLY A 53 -8.60 31.95 -26.12
CA GLY A 53 -9.25 31.91 -27.45
C GLY A 53 -8.84 30.71 -28.31
N LYS A 54 -8.20 29.69 -27.71
CA LYS A 54 -7.77 28.46 -28.39
C LYS A 54 -8.41 27.24 -27.74
N HIS A 55 -8.93 26.33 -28.54
CA HIS A 55 -9.51 25.08 -28.04
C HIS A 55 -8.44 24.04 -27.77
N ILE A 56 -8.55 23.38 -26.61
CA ILE A 56 -7.74 22.24 -26.22
C ILE A 56 -8.64 21.10 -25.78
N LEU A 57 -8.13 19.87 -25.77
CA LEU A 57 -8.86 18.71 -25.28
C LEU A 57 -8.14 18.13 -24.06
N VAL A 58 -8.84 18.04 -22.94
CA VAL A 58 -8.34 17.43 -21.70
C VAL A 58 -8.84 15.99 -21.61
N VAL A 59 -7.92 15.06 -21.50
CA VAL A 59 -8.21 13.63 -21.30
C VAL A 59 -7.80 13.27 -19.89
N TRP A 60 -8.78 13.06 -19.04
CA TRP A 60 -8.57 12.63 -17.67
C TRP A 60 -8.83 11.14 -17.54
N VAL A 61 -7.84 10.41 -16.97
CA VAL A 61 -7.82 8.95 -16.86
C VAL A 61 -7.76 8.56 -15.39
N PRO A 62 -8.89 8.57 -14.66
CA PRO A 62 -8.94 8.08 -13.28
C PRO A 62 -8.70 6.57 -13.22
N GLY A 63 -8.43 6.07 -12.01
CA GLY A 63 -8.31 4.64 -11.78
C GLY A 63 -9.64 3.92 -12.03
N GLY A 64 -9.66 2.98 -12.97
CA GLY A 64 -10.86 2.21 -13.27
C GLY A 64 -11.11 1.07 -12.27
N GLU A 65 -12.37 0.64 -12.13
CA GLU A 65 -12.80 -0.40 -11.20
C GLU A 65 -12.47 -1.82 -11.69
N ASN A 66 -12.43 -2.03 -13.01
CA ASN A 66 -12.25 -3.34 -13.64
C ASN A 66 -10.77 -3.63 -13.99
N ARG A 67 -9.83 -3.09 -13.20
CA ARG A 67 -8.40 -3.37 -13.35
C ARG A 67 -8.08 -4.85 -13.19
N PRO A 68 -6.99 -5.36 -13.83
CA PRO A 68 -6.05 -4.67 -14.72
C PRO A 68 -6.54 -4.63 -16.17
N TYR A 69 -6.11 -3.61 -16.89
CA TYR A 69 -6.47 -3.41 -18.30
C TYR A 69 -5.37 -3.88 -19.25
N LYS A 70 -5.74 -4.64 -20.28
CA LYS A 70 -4.86 -4.98 -21.40
C LYS A 70 -5.07 -4.01 -22.55
N ALA A 71 -4.00 -3.56 -23.15
CA ALA A 71 -4.03 -2.76 -24.36
C ALA A 71 -3.31 -3.48 -25.50
N ASN A 72 -3.72 -3.19 -26.72
CA ASN A 72 -3.07 -3.74 -27.91
C ASN A 72 -1.63 -3.23 -28.02
N LYS A 73 -0.69 -4.09 -28.42
CA LYS A 73 0.68 -3.74 -28.71
C LYS A 73 0.79 -2.74 -29.88
N SER A 74 -0.16 -2.79 -30.79
CA SER A 74 -0.28 -1.87 -31.91
C SER A 74 -1.74 -1.62 -32.25
N LEU A 75 -2.03 -0.62 -33.07
CA LEU A 75 -3.40 -0.33 -33.53
C LEU A 75 -3.91 -1.29 -34.62
N LEU A 76 -3.11 -2.25 -35.05
CA LEU A 76 -3.48 -3.28 -36.02
C LEU A 76 -4.60 -4.18 -35.49
N LYS A 77 -5.40 -4.77 -36.40
CA LYS A 77 -6.63 -5.49 -36.07
C LYS A 77 -6.40 -6.71 -35.17
N ASP A 78 -5.33 -7.47 -35.37
CA ASP A 78 -5.02 -8.72 -34.66
C ASP A 78 -3.80 -8.57 -33.74
N SER A 79 -3.64 -7.39 -33.14
CA SER A 79 -2.52 -7.12 -32.25
C SER A 79 -2.69 -7.81 -30.89
N GLU A 80 -1.60 -8.40 -30.41
CA GLU A 80 -1.52 -9.01 -29.07
C GLU A 80 -1.91 -7.99 -28.00
N LYS A 81 -2.73 -8.42 -27.03
CA LYS A 81 -3.12 -7.60 -25.87
C LYS A 81 -2.24 -7.89 -24.68
N LEU A 82 -1.59 -6.86 -24.16
CA LEU A 82 -0.61 -6.93 -23.10
C LEU A 82 -0.98 -6.01 -21.96
N TYR A 83 -0.50 -6.33 -20.76
CA TYR A 83 -0.50 -5.41 -19.64
C TYR A 83 0.66 -4.42 -19.76
N TYR A 84 0.40 -3.18 -19.42
CA TYR A 84 1.40 -2.11 -19.43
C TYR A 84 1.48 -1.44 -18.07
N ILE A 85 2.69 -1.08 -17.69
CA ILE A 85 2.97 -0.26 -16.51
C ILE A 85 3.65 1.03 -16.92
N ARG A 86 3.48 2.06 -16.10
CA ARG A 86 4.14 3.34 -16.28
C ARG A 86 5.47 3.36 -15.53
N ARG A 87 6.56 3.60 -16.25
CA ARG A 87 7.88 3.85 -15.69
C ARG A 87 8.36 5.22 -16.16
N LEU A 88 8.39 6.18 -15.23
CA LEU A 88 8.75 7.58 -15.53
C LEU A 88 7.91 8.13 -16.70
N SER A 89 8.55 8.46 -17.82
CA SER A 89 7.93 8.98 -19.03
C SER A 89 7.44 7.92 -20.01
N SER A 90 7.73 6.62 -19.78
CA SER A 90 7.44 5.54 -20.72
C SER A 90 6.42 4.56 -20.20
N SER A 91 5.57 4.05 -21.10
CA SER A 91 4.72 2.88 -20.84
C SER A 91 5.41 1.65 -21.40
N VAL A 92 5.70 0.67 -20.54
CA VAL A 92 6.41 -0.56 -20.89
C VAL A 92 5.53 -1.78 -20.65
N LYS A 93 5.79 -2.87 -21.40
CA LYS A 93 5.13 -4.15 -21.15
C LYS A 93 5.45 -4.62 -19.73
N ALA A 94 4.44 -5.03 -18.98
CA ALA A 94 4.61 -5.66 -17.68
C ALA A 94 5.34 -7.00 -17.85
N ASN A 95 6.27 -7.31 -16.96
CA ASN A 95 6.85 -8.64 -16.85
C ASN A 95 5.91 -9.57 -16.06
N THR A 96 6.23 -10.86 -15.99
CA THR A 96 5.38 -11.87 -15.33
C THR A 96 5.09 -11.54 -13.86
N PHE A 97 6.06 -11.02 -13.13
CA PHE A 97 5.89 -10.62 -11.72
C PHE A 97 4.95 -9.41 -11.60
N GLU A 98 5.14 -8.41 -12.44
CA GLU A 98 4.28 -7.22 -12.49
C GLU A 98 2.84 -7.55 -12.92
N GLU A 99 2.67 -8.50 -13.84
CA GLU A 99 1.35 -9.02 -14.22
C GLU A 99 0.65 -9.67 -13.02
N GLN A 100 1.37 -10.49 -12.24
CA GLN A 100 0.83 -11.09 -11.02
C GLN A 100 0.41 -10.03 -9.99
N GLN A 101 1.23 -8.98 -9.79
CA GLN A 101 0.87 -7.87 -8.91
C GLN A 101 -0.39 -7.14 -9.38
N LEU A 102 -0.51 -6.87 -10.69
CA LEU A 102 -1.70 -6.24 -11.26
C LEU A 102 -2.96 -7.09 -11.05
N LEU A 103 -2.86 -8.42 -11.19
CA LEU A 103 -3.96 -9.34 -10.95
C LEU A 103 -4.35 -9.43 -9.47
N GLN A 104 -3.38 -9.44 -8.56
CA GLN A 104 -3.63 -9.39 -7.11
C GLN A 104 -4.35 -8.11 -6.70
N LEU A 105 -3.95 -6.97 -7.27
CA LEU A 105 -4.65 -5.69 -7.07
C LEU A 105 -6.09 -5.72 -7.59
N ALA A 106 -6.32 -6.42 -8.70
CA ALA A 106 -7.66 -6.60 -9.27
C ALA A 106 -8.56 -7.49 -8.43
N ALA A 107 -8.02 -8.54 -7.85
CA ALA A 107 -8.76 -9.47 -6.99
C ALA A 107 -9.27 -8.83 -5.70
N LYS A 108 -8.95 -7.55 -5.46
CA LYS A 108 -9.32 -6.81 -4.23
C LYS A 108 -8.92 -7.53 -2.94
N ILE A 109 -7.88 -8.38 -3.01
CA ILE A 109 -7.35 -9.04 -1.82
C ILE A 109 -6.68 -7.97 -0.95
N PRO A 110 -7.11 -7.78 0.31
CA PRO A 110 -6.48 -6.85 1.22
C PRO A 110 -4.97 -7.12 1.35
N PHE A 111 -4.20 -6.10 1.67
CA PHE A 111 -2.73 -6.23 1.74
C PHE A 111 -2.29 -7.31 2.73
N ASP A 112 -2.90 -7.35 3.88
CA ASP A 112 -2.63 -8.29 4.96
C ASP A 112 -2.91 -9.75 4.57
N ASP A 113 -3.91 -9.99 3.72
CA ASP A 113 -4.36 -11.31 3.26
C ASP A 113 -3.64 -11.82 1.99
N ARG A 114 -2.72 -11.04 1.42
CA ARG A 114 -1.94 -11.44 0.24
C ARG A 114 -0.85 -12.42 0.62
N VAL A 115 -0.73 -13.49 -0.18
CA VAL A 115 0.41 -14.40 -0.11
C VAL A 115 1.70 -13.67 -0.48
N ASN A 116 2.73 -13.82 0.33
CA ASN A 116 4.05 -13.25 0.03
C ASN A 116 4.92 -14.27 -0.71
N HIS A 117 5.13 -14.04 -1.99
CA HIS A 117 5.91 -14.95 -2.84
C HIS A 117 7.43 -14.87 -2.62
N HIS A 118 7.92 -13.88 -1.88
CA HIS A 118 9.33 -13.74 -1.51
C HIS A 118 9.68 -14.43 -0.19
N ALA A 119 8.66 -14.89 0.54
CA ALA A 119 8.81 -15.53 1.83
C ALA A 119 8.51 -17.03 1.76
N SER A 120 9.02 -17.75 2.74
CA SER A 120 8.77 -19.17 2.98
C SER A 120 8.20 -19.39 4.38
N LEU A 121 7.74 -20.59 4.69
CA LEU A 121 7.27 -20.92 6.04
C LEU A 121 8.38 -20.83 7.10
N ASN A 122 9.65 -20.93 6.70
CA ASN A 122 10.80 -20.79 7.60
C ASN A 122 10.98 -19.36 8.12
N ASP A 123 10.36 -18.38 7.47
CA ASP A 123 10.39 -16.97 7.89
C ASP A 123 9.36 -16.69 9.00
N ILE A 124 8.50 -17.67 9.33
CA ILE A 124 7.55 -17.59 10.45
C ILE A 124 8.15 -18.28 11.66
N SER A 125 8.23 -17.56 12.78
CA SER A 125 8.77 -18.04 14.04
C SER A 125 7.70 -18.74 14.89
N LEU A 126 7.86 -20.06 15.12
CA LEU A 126 6.98 -20.82 16.01
C LEU A 126 7.00 -20.29 17.45
N SER A 127 8.14 -19.79 17.90
CA SER A 127 8.29 -19.18 19.23
C SER A 127 7.43 -17.93 19.36
N GLN A 128 7.43 -17.05 18.35
CA GLN A 128 6.58 -15.86 18.33
C GLN A 128 5.09 -16.23 18.34
N ILE A 129 4.69 -17.24 17.56
CA ILE A 129 3.31 -17.74 17.56
C ILE A 129 2.91 -18.21 18.96
N ARG A 130 3.73 -19.04 19.60
CA ARG A 130 3.41 -19.59 20.93
C ARG A 130 3.34 -18.51 21.99
N MET A 131 4.26 -17.56 22.00
CA MET A 131 4.22 -16.39 22.89
C MET A 131 2.92 -15.61 22.71
N PHE A 132 2.55 -15.34 21.47
CA PHE A 132 1.32 -14.62 21.15
C PHE A 132 0.07 -15.40 21.60
N LEU A 133 -0.04 -16.68 21.26
CA LEU A 133 -1.17 -17.53 21.66
C LEU A 133 -1.31 -17.63 23.20
N GLN A 134 -0.19 -17.71 23.93
CA GLN A 134 -0.18 -17.70 25.38
C GLN A 134 -0.68 -16.38 25.96
N GLU A 135 -0.22 -15.28 25.40
CA GLU A 135 -0.59 -13.93 25.84
C GLU A 135 -2.08 -13.66 25.68
N ILE A 136 -2.65 -14.02 24.52
CA ILE A 136 -4.09 -13.86 24.26
C ILE A 136 -4.95 -14.96 24.88
N LYS A 137 -4.32 -15.90 25.61
CA LYS A 137 -4.99 -17.06 26.23
C LYS A 137 -5.82 -17.88 25.23
N SER A 138 -5.29 -18.11 24.03
CA SER A 138 -5.95 -18.88 22.98
C SER A 138 -5.95 -20.37 23.29
N ASP A 139 -7.06 -21.05 22.99
CA ASP A 139 -7.17 -22.51 23.08
C ASP A 139 -6.17 -23.22 22.15
N LEU A 140 -5.74 -22.59 21.05
CA LEU A 140 -4.71 -23.10 20.16
C LEU A 140 -3.33 -23.22 20.82
N PHE A 141 -3.08 -22.52 21.93
CA PHE A 141 -1.79 -22.61 22.63
C PHE A 141 -1.45 -24.06 23.03
N GLN A 142 -2.40 -24.77 23.63
CA GLN A 142 -2.20 -26.16 24.02
C GLN A 142 -1.93 -27.07 22.82
N SER A 143 -2.73 -26.91 21.78
CA SER A 143 -2.62 -27.69 20.53
C SER A 143 -1.33 -27.40 19.76
N SER A 144 -0.79 -26.18 19.85
CA SER A 144 0.43 -25.76 19.16
C SER A 144 1.69 -26.54 19.54
N THR A 145 1.64 -27.31 20.66
CA THR A 145 2.77 -28.15 21.10
C THR A 145 2.86 -29.49 20.36
N THR A 146 1.73 -29.99 19.87
CA THR A 146 1.62 -31.32 19.25
C THR A 146 1.22 -31.25 17.78
N MET A 147 0.60 -30.16 17.36
CA MET A 147 0.14 -29.95 15.99
C MET A 147 1.31 -29.73 15.03
N PRO A 148 1.31 -30.34 13.83
CA PRO A 148 2.27 -30.04 12.79
C PRO A 148 2.29 -28.53 12.45
N PHE A 149 3.49 -27.98 12.20
CA PHE A 149 3.65 -26.54 12.00
C PHE A 149 2.78 -25.96 10.87
N ILE A 150 2.73 -26.65 9.73
CA ILE A 150 1.88 -26.24 8.59
C ILE A 150 0.41 -26.18 8.99
N GLU A 151 -0.07 -27.17 9.74
CA GLU A 151 -1.46 -27.24 10.18
C GLU A 151 -1.79 -26.10 11.16
N LEU A 152 -0.85 -25.77 12.05
CA LEU A 152 -0.98 -24.61 12.93
C LEU A 152 -1.12 -23.30 12.14
N LEU A 153 -0.25 -23.09 11.14
CA LEU A 153 -0.29 -21.87 10.32
C LEU A 153 -1.60 -21.76 9.52
N GLN A 154 -2.10 -22.88 9.01
CA GLN A 154 -3.38 -22.93 8.29
C GLN A 154 -4.57 -22.70 9.23
N SER A 155 -4.56 -23.27 10.43
CA SER A 155 -5.59 -23.06 11.46
C SER A 155 -5.65 -21.60 11.92
N MET A 156 -4.51 -20.92 11.97
CA MET A 156 -4.41 -19.49 12.23
C MET A 156 -4.69 -18.62 11.00
N GLN A 157 -4.87 -19.21 9.83
CA GLN A 157 -5.07 -18.55 8.53
C GLN A 157 -3.93 -17.59 8.14
N ILE A 158 -2.73 -17.85 8.60
CA ILE A 158 -1.53 -17.02 8.32
C ILE A 158 -0.65 -17.59 7.22
N ALA A 159 -1.02 -18.73 6.64
CA ALA A 159 -0.40 -19.31 5.45
C ALA A 159 -1.47 -19.85 4.50
N ARG A 160 -1.24 -19.72 3.21
CA ARG A 160 -2.14 -20.17 2.14
C ARG A 160 -1.36 -20.78 0.98
N GLY A 161 -2.05 -21.52 0.14
CA GLY A 161 -1.51 -22.14 -1.07
C GLY A 161 -1.91 -23.60 -1.20
N ALA A 162 -1.52 -24.19 -2.32
CA ALA A 162 -1.65 -25.65 -2.55
C ALA A 162 -0.65 -26.40 -1.66
N THR A 163 -0.90 -27.70 -1.42
CA THR A 163 -0.07 -28.53 -0.55
C THR A 163 1.42 -28.50 -0.93
N GLU A 164 1.71 -28.34 -2.22
CA GLU A 164 3.06 -28.29 -2.76
C GLU A 164 3.74 -26.93 -2.64
N ASP A 165 2.96 -25.84 -2.44
CA ASP A 165 3.47 -24.47 -2.36
C ASP A 165 2.64 -23.64 -1.37
N ILE A 166 2.75 -23.98 -0.08
CA ILE A 166 2.15 -23.23 1.00
C ILE A 166 3.10 -22.11 1.40
N ARG A 167 2.59 -20.87 1.42
CA ARG A 167 3.36 -19.67 1.73
C ARG A 167 2.66 -18.80 2.77
N PRO A 168 3.42 -18.02 3.54
CA PRO A 168 2.84 -17.08 4.49
C PRO A 168 2.09 -15.95 3.76
N ILE A 169 1.04 -15.45 4.40
CA ILE A 169 0.42 -14.18 4.03
C ILE A 169 1.15 -13.02 4.73
N ASN A 170 0.93 -11.80 4.24
CA ASN A 170 1.60 -10.61 4.78
C ASN A 170 1.32 -10.41 6.28
N ALA A 171 0.08 -10.66 6.74
CA ALA A 171 -0.24 -10.61 8.17
C ALA A 171 0.61 -11.59 8.98
N GLY A 172 0.78 -12.84 8.49
CA GLY A 172 1.61 -13.84 9.16
C GLY A 172 3.05 -13.38 9.33
N LEU A 173 3.63 -12.79 8.30
CA LEU A 173 4.99 -12.24 8.35
C LEU A 173 5.10 -11.03 9.28
N LEU A 174 4.16 -10.09 9.22
CA LEU A 174 4.17 -8.90 10.08
C LEU A 174 4.07 -9.25 11.56
N PHE A 175 3.29 -10.28 11.90
CA PHE A 175 3.07 -10.68 13.30
C PHE A 175 4.09 -11.68 13.83
N PHE A 176 4.64 -12.56 12.98
CA PHE A 176 5.39 -13.73 13.46
C PHE A 176 6.76 -13.92 12.80
N CYS A 177 7.21 -12.99 11.92
CA CYS A 177 8.59 -12.95 11.46
C CYS A 177 9.46 -12.17 12.45
N GLU A 178 10.67 -12.66 12.73
CA GLU A 178 11.61 -11.96 13.63
C GLU A 178 12.10 -10.63 13.03
N GLU A 179 12.19 -10.54 11.71
CA GLU A 179 12.66 -9.36 10.97
C GLU A 179 11.71 -9.06 9.80
N PRO A 180 10.47 -8.61 10.07
CA PRO A 180 9.49 -8.32 9.02
C PRO A 180 9.95 -7.23 8.05
N GLU A 181 10.86 -6.35 8.45
CA GLU A 181 11.45 -5.32 7.60
C GLU A 181 12.25 -5.87 6.40
N LYS A 182 12.62 -7.14 6.40
CA LYS A 182 13.19 -7.82 5.22
C LYS A 182 12.19 -7.91 4.06
N PHE A 183 10.91 -8.04 4.40
CA PHE A 183 9.83 -8.16 3.42
C PHE A 183 9.07 -6.86 3.23
N PHE A 184 9.01 -6.04 4.28
CA PHE A 184 8.27 -4.78 4.33
C PHE A 184 9.21 -3.66 4.81
N PRO A 185 9.96 -3.03 3.91
CA PRO A 185 10.81 -1.90 4.28
C PRO A 185 10.01 -0.84 5.05
N TYR A 186 10.61 -0.32 6.10
CA TYR A 186 10.00 0.69 7.00
C TYR A 186 8.82 0.17 7.86
N SER A 187 8.69 -1.15 8.04
CA SER A 187 7.69 -1.75 8.95
C SER A 187 8.14 -1.72 10.40
N TRP A 188 8.49 -0.55 10.90
CA TRP A 188 8.84 -0.33 12.30
C TRP A 188 8.11 0.87 12.87
N ILE A 189 8.02 0.94 14.21
CA ILE A 189 7.54 2.11 14.93
C ILE A 189 8.74 2.98 15.29
N GLU A 190 8.67 4.26 14.96
CA GLU A 190 9.66 5.26 15.29
C GLU A 190 9.02 6.35 16.15
N ILE A 191 9.67 6.69 17.26
CA ILE A 191 9.23 7.74 18.16
C ILE A 191 10.32 8.79 18.19
N ASN A 192 9.99 10.01 17.76
CA ASN A 192 10.85 11.17 17.79
C ASN A 192 10.36 12.13 18.89
N ILE A 193 11.24 12.41 19.87
CA ILE A 193 10.97 13.36 20.95
C ILE A 193 11.78 14.61 20.66
N TYR A 194 11.09 15.71 20.40
CA TYR A 194 11.72 17.02 20.17
C TYR A 194 11.97 17.71 21.50
N HIS A 195 13.16 18.28 21.69
CA HIS A 195 13.59 18.94 22.92
C HIS A 195 13.52 20.46 22.81
N ASP A 196 13.19 20.98 21.63
CA ASP A 196 13.02 22.42 21.38
C ASP A 196 11.88 22.68 20.39
N ASP A 197 11.34 23.90 20.42
CA ASP A 197 10.23 24.33 19.58
C ASP A 197 10.61 24.50 18.09
N ILE A 198 11.89 24.52 17.78
CA ILE A 198 12.41 24.72 16.41
C ILE A 198 12.60 23.38 15.70
N GLY A 199 12.70 22.29 16.48
CA GLY A 199 12.88 20.93 15.95
C GLY A 199 14.32 20.57 15.59
N ASP A 200 15.31 21.38 16.02
CA ASP A 200 16.73 21.15 15.75
C ASP A 200 17.36 20.08 16.66
N SER A 201 16.76 19.88 17.85
CA SER A 201 17.23 18.88 18.82
C SER A 201 16.13 17.87 19.09
N PHE A 202 16.40 16.61 18.74
CA PHE A 202 15.47 15.50 18.99
C PHE A 202 16.22 14.21 19.36
N SER A 203 15.52 13.33 20.04
CA SER A 203 15.95 11.94 20.26
C SER A 203 15.03 10.99 19.55
N GLU A 204 15.62 9.99 18.90
CA GLU A 204 14.94 8.98 18.11
C GLU A 204 14.98 7.63 18.82
N LYS A 205 13.84 6.93 18.83
CA LYS A 205 13.75 5.54 19.31
C LYS A 205 13.00 4.70 18.29
N VAL A 206 13.66 3.64 17.78
CA VAL A 206 13.09 2.72 16.79
C VAL A 206 12.79 1.38 17.42
N PHE A 207 11.59 0.84 17.13
CA PHE A 207 11.13 -0.47 17.58
C PHE A 207 10.92 -1.37 16.36
N LYS A 208 11.73 -2.43 16.24
CA LYS A 208 11.71 -3.39 15.12
C LYS A 208 11.22 -4.77 15.58
N GLY A 209 11.01 -5.66 14.59
CA GLY A 209 10.53 -7.03 14.82
C GLY A 209 9.03 -7.20 14.65
N PRO A 210 8.42 -8.26 15.20
CA PRO A 210 6.97 -8.52 15.09
C PRO A 210 6.13 -7.33 15.55
N ILE A 211 5.09 -6.98 14.78
CA ILE A 211 4.33 -5.73 14.98
C ILE A 211 3.67 -5.64 16.37
N HIS A 212 3.21 -6.76 16.92
CA HIS A 212 2.63 -6.80 18.27
C HIS A 212 3.68 -6.50 19.35
N LYS A 213 4.93 -6.91 19.14
CA LYS A 213 6.05 -6.59 20.02
C LYS A 213 6.44 -5.13 19.90
N GLN A 214 6.56 -4.61 18.66
CA GLN A 214 6.85 -3.20 18.42
C GLN A 214 5.85 -2.28 19.14
N LEU A 215 4.55 -2.59 19.01
CA LEU A 215 3.48 -1.81 19.65
C LEU A 215 3.61 -1.81 21.18
N ARG A 216 3.86 -2.98 21.77
CA ARG A 216 4.04 -3.12 23.23
C ARG A 216 5.25 -2.34 23.73
N ASP A 217 6.38 -2.52 23.07
CA ASP A 217 7.63 -1.87 23.45
C ASP A 217 7.54 -0.35 23.29
N ALA A 218 6.90 0.14 22.22
CA ALA A 218 6.65 1.55 21.99
C ALA A 218 5.71 2.15 23.06
N LEU A 219 4.60 1.50 23.37
CA LEU A 219 3.67 1.95 24.41
C LEU A 219 4.33 1.96 25.79
N SER A 220 5.12 0.92 26.10
CA SER A 220 5.89 0.86 27.35
C SER A 220 6.91 2.01 27.44
N TYR A 221 7.59 2.31 26.34
CA TYR A 221 8.51 3.43 26.27
C TYR A 221 7.82 4.78 26.49
N ILE A 222 6.69 5.00 25.82
CA ILE A 222 5.89 6.23 26.01
C ILE A 222 5.48 6.36 27.49
N LYS A 223 4.93 5.29 28.06
CA LYS A 223 4.48 5.30 29.45
C LYS A 223 5.59 5.59 30.46
N ASN A 224 6.79 5.02 30.23
CA ASN A 224 7.88 5.10 31.19
C ASN A 224 8.82 6.30 31.00
N SER A 225 8.86 6.89 29.79
CA SER A 225 9.87 7.88 29.43
C SER A 225 9.28 9.22 28.95
N VAL A 226 7.99 9.24 28.58
CA VAL A 226 7.36 10.43 27.98
C VAL A 226 6.19 10.95 28.82
N ILE A 227 5.52 10.06 29.56
CA ILE A 227 4.37 10.43 30.41
C ILE A 227 4.84 10.61 31.84
N GLU A 228 4.60 11.80 32.40
CA GLU A 228 4.73 12.04 33.84
C GLU A 228 3.35 11.94 34.49
N GLU A 229 3.21 11.02 35.47
CA GLU A 229 1.99 10.86 36.26
C GLU A 229 2.13 11.65 37.55
N TYR A 230 1.29 12.67 37.75
CA TYR A 230 1.15 13.40 39.01
C TYR A 230 -0.08 12.87 39.76
N VAL A 231 0.15 12.38 40.98
CA VAL A 231 -0.92 11.98 41.90
C VAL A 231 -1.14 13.08 42.91
N GLU A 232 -2.23 13.84 42.78
CA GLU A 232 -2.62 14.81 43.78
C GLU A 232 -3.61 14.17 44.77
N LYS A 233 -3.21 14.11 46.04
CA LYS A 233 -4.10 13.65 47.12
C LYS A 233 -4.88 14.83 47.64
N VAL A 234 -6.18 14.81 47.43
CA VAL A 234 -7.08 15.81 48.01
C VAL A 234 -7.39 15.39 49.45
N GLU A 235 -7.12 16.28 50.44
CA GLU A 235 -7.39 15.99 51.84
C GLU A 235 -8.86 15.64 52.05
N GLY A 236 -9.11 14.47 52.64
CA GLY A 236 -10.45 14.01 53.02
C GLY A 236 -11.17 13.15 51.98
N GLN A 237 -10.55 12.82 50.84
CA GLN A 237 -11.10 11.91 49.84
C GLN A 237 -10.24 10.65 49.67
N ALA A 238 -10.91 9.51 49.48
CA ALA A 238 -10.24 8.20 49.27
C ALA A 238 -9.74 8.04 47.80
N GLU A 239 -10.03 8.96 46.90
CA GLU A 239 -9.68 8.91 45.49
C GLU A 239 -8.52 9.85 45.18
N SER A 240 -7.52 9.35 44.45
CA SER A 240 -6.43 10.17 43.89
C SER A 240 -6.80 10.60 42.49
N ILE A 241 -6.61 11.87 42.15
CA ILE A 241 -6.71 12.37 40.79
C ILE A 241 -5.35 12.19 40.13
N VAL A 242 -5.30 11.44 39.02
CA VAL A 242 -4.09 11.24 38.23
C VAL A 242 -4.14 12.20 37.04
N PHE A 243 -3.19 13.12 36.98
CA PHE A 243 -2.98 13.96 35.79
C PHE A 243 -1.88 13.33 34.95
N ILE A 244 -2.18 13.13 33.65
CA ILE A 244 -1.19 12.69 32.67
C ILE A 244 -0.72 13.94 31.92
N ILE A 245 0.53 14.32 32.11
CA ILE A 245 1.14 15.39 31.32
C ILE A 245 1.92 14.73 30.20
N ILE A 246 1.49 14.96 28.95
CA ILE A 246 2.26 14.62 27.77
C ILE A 246 3.08 15.84 27.45
N LEU A 247 4.39 15.74 27.65
CA LEU A 247 5.33 16.74 27.12
C LEU A 247 5.39 16.52 25.61
N ILE A 248 4.83 17.48 24.85
CA ILE A 248 4.90 17.50 23.38
C ILE A 248 6.12 18.33 22.99
#